data_45f69489336af32e058ecb1f501cdb8a
#
_entry.id   45f69489336af32e058ecb1f501cdb8a
#
_cell.length_a   1.000
_cell.length_b   1.000
_cell.length_c   1.000
_cell.angle_alpha   90.00
_cell.angle_beta   90.00
_cell.angle_gamma   90.00
#
_symmetry.space_group_name_H-M   'P 1'
#
loop_
_entity.id
_entity.type
_entity.pdbx_description
1 polymer ?
#
loop_
_entity_poly.entity_id
_entity_poly.type
_entity_poly.pdbx_seq_one_letter_code
_entity_poly.pdbx_strand_id
1 'polypeptide(L)'
;FSAFSFGPWVGLVSGGLGAAIADVIGGYPQWAILTLFAHGLEGLVAGLLGYRKRLPGLILAWLAGGLVMVAIYFLGEGLVLTGWGPAVAEVPANLLQSAVGAVVGIPLFYGVRRAFPPIARLAERPTWREE
;
A
#
# COMPACT_ATOMS: atom_id res chain seq x y z
N PHE A 1 -2.18 -6.00 1.95
CA PHE A 1 -3.03 -6.75 2.88
C PHE A 1 -4.08 -5.86 3.55
N SER A 2 -3.66 -4.85 4.34
CA SER A 2 -4.55 -3.99 5.15
C SER A 2 -5.58 -3.24 4.31
N ALA A 3 -5.19 -2.71 3.15
CA ALA A 3 -6.08 -2.05 2.21
C ALA A 3 -7.22 -2.98 1.72
N PHE A 4 -6.90 -4.22 1.40
CA PHE A 4 -7.88 -5.21 0.94
C PHE A 4 -8.79 -5.73 2.06
N SER A 5 -8.24 -5.81 3.28
CA SER A 5 -8.97 -6.32 4.45
C SER A 5 -9.88 -5.28 5.10
N PHE A 6 -9.42 -4.04 5.22
CA PHE A 6 -10.05 -3.00 6.04
C PHE A 6 -10.42 -1.73 5.27
N GLY A 7 -10.08 -1.67 3.98
CA GLY A 7 -10.45 -0.57 3.09
C GLY A 7 -9.40 0.53 2.94
N PRO A 8 -9.74 1.58 2.16
CA PRO A 8 -8.77 2.56 1.66
C PRO A 8 -8.09 3.39 2.76
N TRP A 9 -8.81 3.82 3.77
CA TRP A 9 -8.26 4.65 4.84
C TRP A 9 -7.28 3.90 5.73
N VAL A 10 -7.57 2.63 6.02
CA VAL A 10 -6.63 1.77 6.75
C VAL A 10 -5.42 1.47 5.87
N GLY A 11 -5.62 1.26 4.56
CA GLY A 11 -4.53 1.11 3.60
C GLY A 11 -3.61 2.33 3.55
N LEU A 12 -4.19 3.55 3.48
CA LEU A 12 -3.45 4.80 3.51
C LEU A 12 -2.55 4.91 4.76
N VAL A 13 -3.16 4.76 5.93
CA VAL A 13 -2.46 4.96 7.21
C VAL A 13 -1.43 3.86 7.46
N SER A 14 -1.81 2.60 7.31
CA SER A 14 -0.90 1.47 7.60
C SER A 14 0.21 1.34 6.56
N GLY A 15 -0.08 1.60 5.28
CA GLY A 15 0.91 1.60 4.22
C GLY A 15 1.92 2.73 4.40
N GLY A 16 1.43 3.96 4.52
CA GLY A 16 2.27 5.13 4.65
C GLY A 16 3.11 5.14 5.92
N LEU A 17 2.45 5.04 7.09
CA LEU A 17 3.17 5.07 8.37
C LEU A 17 4.07 3.85 8.55
N GLY A 18 3.60 2.65 8.17
CA GLY A 18 4.39 1.44 8.32
C GLY A 18 5.69 1.50 7.52
N ALA A 19 5.63 1.93 6.26
CA ALA A 19 6.80 2.06 5.40
C ALA A 19 7.72 3.20 5.86
N ALA A 20 7.18 4.36 6.24
CA ALA A 20 7.99 5.49 6.74
C ALA A 20 8.72 5.14 8.05
N ILE A 21 8.07 4.42 8.97
CA ILE A 21 8.71 3.94 10.20
C ILE A 21 9.80 2.92 9.86
N ALA A 22 9.57 2.04 8.89
CA ALA A 22 10.58 1.07 8.43
C ALA A 22 11.83 1.78 7.89
N ASP A 23 11.69 2.87 7.14
CA ASP A 23 12.82 3.68 6.67
C ASP A 23 13.62 4.28 7.84
N VAL A 24 12.92 4.85 8.82
CA VAL A 24 13.60 5.43 9.99
C VAL A 24 14.38 4.36 10.76
N ILE A 25 13.77 3.21 11.02
CA ILE A 25 14.41 2.08 11.74
C ILE A 25 15.53 1.48 10.89
N GLY A 26 15.35 1.40 9.57
CA GLY A 26 16.34 0.87 8.62
C GLY A 26 17.55 1.78 8.39
N GLY A 27 17.55 3.01 8.94
CA GLY A 27 18.65 3.95 8.79
C GLY A 27 18.55 4.87 7.56
N TYR A 28 17.36 4.97 6.98
CA TYR A 28 17.05 5.78 5.79
C TYR A 28 16.03 6.90 6.07
N PRO A 29 16.16 7.67 7.17
CA PRO A 29 15.13 8.66 7.58
C PRO A 29 14.87 9.76 6.54
N GLN A 30 15.83 10.02 5.66
CA GLN A 30 15.70 11.01 4.57
C GLN A 30 14.62 10.62 3.55
N TRP A 31 14.27 9.33 3.44
CA TRP A 31 13.24 8.82 2.54
C TRP A 31 11.86 8.81 3.18
N ALA A 32 11.77 8.79 4.50
CA ALA A 32 10.55 8.51 5.26
C ALA A 32 9.35 9.38 4.85
N ILE A 33 9.56 10.65 4.51
CA ILE A 33 8.48 11.55 4.07
C ILE A 33 7.97 11.13 2.68
N LEU A 34 8.87 10.89 1.73
CA LEU A 34 8.48 10.45 0.39
C LEU A 34 7.79 9.09 0.45
N THR A 35 8.34 8.16 1.21
CA THR A 35 7.81 6.82 1.46
C THR A 35 6.42 6.86 2.11
N LEU A 36 6.20 7.79 3.05
CA LEU A 36 4.88 8.01 3.66
C LEU A 36 3.80 8.28 2.60
N PHE A 37 4.10 9.17 1.66
CA PHE A 37 3.16 9.52 0.59
C PHE A 37 3.05 8.41 -0.46
N ALA A 38 4.17 7.83 -0.89
CA ALA A 38 4.19 6.80 -1.92
C ALA A 38 3.36 5.57 -1.50
N HIS A 39 3.69 4.96 -0.36
CA HIS A 39 2.97 3.79 0.15
C HIS A 39 1.61 4.11 0.75
N GLY A 40 1.42 5.32 1.27
CA GLY A 40 0.11 5.77 1.73
C GLY A 40 -0.89 5.85 0.58
N LEU A 41 -0.52 6.52 -0.51
CA LEU A 41 -1.38 6.64 -1.68
C LEU A 41 -1.52 5.31 -2.46
N GLU A 42 -0.47 4.48 -2.52
CA GLU A 42 -0.59 3.09 -2.97
C GLU A 42 -1.68 2.35 -2.21
N GLY A 43 -1.63 2.38 -0.88
CA GLY A 43 -2.61 1.73 0.00
C GLY A 43 -4.02 2.29 -0.15
N LEU A 44 -4.15 3.62 -0.32
CA LEU A 44 -5.43 4.27 -0.57
C LEU A 44 -6.05 3.77 -1.89
N VAL A 45 -5.30 3.83 -2.99
CA VAL A 45 -5.77 3.41 -4.33
C VAL A 45 -6.08 1.91 -4.35
N ALA A 46 -5.19 1.09 -3.79
CA ALA A 46 -5.41 -0.34 -3.66
C ALA A 46 -6.69 -0.65 -2.86
N GLY A 47 -6.96 0.09 -1.79
CA GLY A 47 -8.18 -0.06 -1.01
C GLY A 47 -9.44 0.42 -1.73
N LEU A 48 -9.38 1.55 -2.44
CA LEU A 48 -10.52 2.06 -3.22
C LEU A 48 -10.96 1.09 -4.31
N LEU A 49 -10.00 0.45 -4.98
CA LEU A 49 -10.27 -0.43 -6.11
C LEU A 49 -10.43 -1.89 -5.69
N GLY A 50 -9.75 -2.33 -4.62
CA GLY A 50 -9.65 -3.75 -4.25
C GLY A 50 -10.49 -4.17 -3.04
N TYR A 51 -10.93 -3.24 -2.19
CA TYR A 51 -11.72 -3.59 -1.01
C TYR A 51 -13.00 -4.32 -1.40
N ARG A 52 -13.26 -5.48 -0.75
CA ARG A 52 -14.40 -6.37 -1.04
C ARG A 52 -14.42 -6.95 -2.47
N LYS A 53 -13.33 -6.88 -3.21
CA LYS A 53 -13.23 -7.48 -4.55
C LYS A 53 -12.69 -8.91 -4.49
N ARG A 54 -12.89 -9.64 -5.58
CA ARG A 54 -12.30 -10.97 -5.84
C ARG A 54 -10.92 -10.80 -6.47
N LEU A 55 -10.20 -11.90 -6.64
CA LEU A 55 -8.83 -11.93 -7.15
C LEU A 55 -8.55 -11.02 -8.36
N PRO A 56 -9.35 -11.01 -9.44
CA PRO A 56 -9.08 -10.10 -10.57
C PRO A 56 -9.12 -8.63 -10.16
N GLY A 57 -10.05 -8.25 -9.26
CA GLY A 57 -10.12 -6.89 -8.73
C GLY A 57 -8.95 -6.55 -7.80
N LEU A 58 -8.42 -7.51 -7.03
CA LEU A 58 -7.23 -7.32 -6.21
C LEU A 58 -5.99 -7.12 -7.07
N ILE A 59 -5.86 -7.86 -8.17
CA ILE A 59 -4.75 -7.70 -9.13
C ILE A 59 -4.80 -6.32 -9.77
N LEU A 60 -5.97 -5.88 -10.25
CA LEU A 60 -6.13 -4.56 -10.84
C LEU A 60 -5.82 -3.45 -9.82
N ALA A 61 -6.29 -3.60 -8.60
CA ALA A 61 -6.07 -2.66 -7.51
C ALA A 61 -4.58 -2.56 -7.13
N TRP A 62 -3.88 -3.70 -7.10
CA TRP A 62 -2.44 -3.73 -6.92
C TRP A 62 -1.69 -3.03 -8.05
N LEU A 63 -2.01 -3.34 -9.30
CA LEU A 63 -1.36 -2.69 -10.45
C LEU A 63 -1.54 -1.17 -10.41
N ALA A 64 -2.76 -0.71 -10.16
CA ALA A 64 -3.03 0.72 -10.06
C ALA A 64 -2.31 1.38 -8.87
N GLY A 65 -2.36 0.77 -7.69
CA GLY A 65 -1.67 1.26 -6.51
C GLY A 65 -0.15 1.28 -6.68
N GLY A 66 0.42 0.18 -7.19
CA GLY A 66 1.85 0.07 -7.46
C GLY A 66 2.37 1.09 -8.47
N LEU A 67 1.60 1.37 -9.54
CA LEU A 67 1.94 2.43 -10.50
C LEU A 67 1.93 3.81 -9.83
N VAL A 68 0.98 4.09 -8.94
CA VAL A 68 0.96 5.34 -8.17
C VAL A 68 2.19 5.46 -7.29
N MET A 69 2.55 4.40 -6.56
CA MET A 69 3.76 4.36 -5.73
C MET A 69 5.01 4.65 -6.55
N VAL A 70 5.22 3.93 -7.66
CA VAL A 70 6.38 4.12 -8.54
C VAL A 70 6.44 5.53 -9.10
N ALA A 71 5.29 6.10 -9.51
CA ALA A 71 5.23 7.47 -10.01
C ALA A 71 5.61 8.50 -8.95
N ILE A 72 5.17 8.31 -7.69
CA ILE A 72 5.49 9.23 -6.59
C ILE A 72 6.98 9.16 -6.26
N TYR A 73 7.57 7.97 -6.18
CA TYR A 73 9.01 7.83 -5.99
C TYR A 73 9.78 8.49 -7.14
N PHE A 74 9.45 8.16 -8.38
CA PHE A 74 10.11 8.73 -9.55
C PHE A 74 10.07 10.26 -9.57
N LEU A 75 8.90 10.86 -9.31
CA LEU A 75 8.75 12.32 -9.30
C LEU A 75 9.39 12.95 -8.06
N GLY A 76 9.23 12.36 -6.89
CA GLY A 76 9.79 12.89 -5.64
C GLY A 76 11.31 12.84 -5.62
N GLU A 77 11.89 11.76 -6.11
CA GLU A 77 13.35 11.65 -6.29
C GLU A 77 13.86 12.61 -7.36
N GLY A 78 13.23 12.58 -8.53
CA GLY A 78 13.68 13.40 -9.67
C GLY A 78 13.62 14.90 -9.40
N LEU A 79 12.59 15.37 -8.71
CA LEU A 79 12.35 16.80 -8.47
C LEU A 79 12.98 17.33 -7.18
N VAL A 80 13.08 16.48 -6.13
CA VAL A 80 13.36 16.97 -4.77
C VAL A 80 14.62 16.37 -4.15
N LEU A 81 14.85 15.05 -4.30
CA LEU A 81 15.85 14.37 -3.48
C LEU A 81 17.18 14.12 -4.21
N THR A 82 17.16 13.39 -5.30
CA THR A 82 18.38 12.81 -5.91
C THR A 82 18.61 13.21 -7.36
N GLY A 83 17.59 13.78 -8.01
CA GLY A 83 17.60 14.08 -9.45
C GLY A 83 17.20 12.92 -10.35
N TRP A 84 17.05 13.20 -11.65
CA TRP A 84 16.44 12.28 -12.62
C TRP A 84 17.24 11.00 -12.90
N GLY A 85 18.57 11.06 -12.81
CA GLY A 85 19.43 9.89 -13.04
C GLY A 85 19.15 8.76 -12.04
N PRO A 86 19.30 9.00 -10.73
CA PRO A 86 18.92 8.03 -9.70
C PRO A 86 17.45 7.63 -9.76
N ALA A 87 16.53 8.61 -9.95
CA ALA A 87 15.10 8.31 -10.05
C ALA A 87 14.75 7.29 -11.13
N VAL A 88 15.37 7.38 -12.32
CA VAL A 88 15.20 6.37 -13.39
C VAL A 88 15.78 5.02 -12.98
N ALA A 89 16.94 5.02 -12.33
CA ALA A 89 17.61 3.77 -11.91
C ALA A 89 16.83 3.01 -10.82
N GLU A 90 16.04 3.72 -10.01
CA GLU A 90 15.21 3.15 -8.93
C GLU A 90 13.88 2.55 -9.43
N VAL A 91 13.40 2.91 -10.62
CA VAL A 91 12.12 2.40 -11.15
C VAL A 91 12.02 0.87 -11.14
N PRO A 92 13.03 0.10 -11.61
CA PRO A 92 12.95 -1.37 -11.55
C PRO A 92 12.86 -1.92 -10.14
N ALA A 93 13.55 -1.32 -9.18
CA ALA A 93 13.53 -1.73 -7.77
C ALA A 93 12.14 -1.47 -7.16
N ASN A 94 11.55 -0.31 -7.42
CA ASN A 94 10.21 0.04 -6.95
C ASN A 94 9.12 -0.85 -7.58
N LEU A 95 9.25 -1.22 -8.86
CA LEU A 95 8.37 -2.19 -9.52
C LEU A 95 8.49 -3.58 -8.87
N LEU A 96 9.71 -4.03 -8.59
CA LEU A 96 9.95 -5.31 -7.91
C LEU A 96 9.37 -5.29 -6.48
N GLN A 97 9.56 -4.20 -5.74
CA GLN A 97 8.99 -4.01 -4.39
C GLN A 97 7.46 -4.16 -4.43
N SER A 98 6.80 -3.51 -5.36
CA SER A 98 5.33 -3.63 -5.54
C SER A 98 4.93 -5.07 -5.89
N ALA A 99 5.66 -5.74 -6.78
CA ALA A 99 5.40 -7.13 -7.16
C ALA A 99 5.54 -8.09 -5.96
N VAL A 100 6.60 -7.96 -5.16
CA VAL A 100 6.79 -8.73 -3.92
C VAL A 100 5.65 -8.46 -2.93
N GLY A 101 5.24 -7.19 -2.79
CA GLY A 101 4.08 -6.81 -1.97
C GLY A 101 2.80 -7.53 -2.37
N ALA A 102 2.54 -7.72 -3.67
CA ALA A 102 1.38 -8.45 -4.16
C ALA A 102 1.49 -9.96 -3.94
N VAL A 103 2.67 -10.53 -4.26
CA VAL A 103 2.94 -11.98 -4.11
C VAL A 103 2.80 -12.41 -2.65
N VAL A 104 3.13 -11.56 -1.71
CA VAL A 104 2.97 -11.83 -0.27
C VAL A 104 1.59 -11.39 0.22
N GLY A 105 1.16 -10.18 -0.14
CA GLY A 105 -0.03 -9.54 0.43
C GLY A 105 -1.34 -10.19 0.00
N ILE A 106 -1.47 -10.66 -1.26
CA ILE A 106 -2.70 -11.30 -1.74
C ILE A 106 -2.89 -12.69 -1.11
N PRO A 107 -1.90 -13.59 -1.11
CA PRO A 107 -2.03 -14.86 -0.38
C PRO A 107 -2.29 -14.68 1.12
N LEU A 108 -1.62 -13.71 1.76
CA LEU A 108 -1.84 -13.39 3.16
C LEU A 108 -3.29 -12.95 3.41
N PHE A 109 -3.85 -12.11 2.53
CA PHE A 109 -5.25 -11.71 2.61
C PHE A 109 -6.22 -12.90 2.61
N TYR A 110 -6.04 -13.85 1.70
CA TYR A 110 -6.88 -15.04 1.65
C TYR A 110 -6.62 -15.99 2.82
N GLY A 111 -5.35 -16.18 3.19
CA GLY A 111 -4.94 -17.02 4.31
C GLY A 111 -5.55 -16.57 5.64
N VAL A 112 -5.43 -15.28 5.95
CA VAL A 112 -5.98 -14.71 7.19
C VAL A 112 -7.51 -14.78 7.19
N ARG A 113 -8.17 -14.47 6.08
CA ARG A 113 -9.65 -14.60 5.99
C ARG A 113 -10.13 -16.03 6.18
N ARG A 114 -9.35 -17.02 5.75
CA ARG A 114 -9.66 -18.44 5.93
C ARG A 114 -9.43 -18.88 7.39
N ALA A 115 -8.34 -18.43 7.99
CA ALA A 115 -7.97 -18.77 9.37
C ALA A 115 -8.83 -18.04 10.42
N PHE A 116 -9.23 -16.81 10.11
CA PHE A 116 -10.01 -15.95 11.00
C PHE A 116 -11.15 -15.25 10.24
N PRO A 117 -12.26 -15.96 9.92
CA PRO A 117 -13.39 -15.40 9.17
C PRO A 117 -13.99 -14.11 9.76
N PRO A 118 -13.99 -13.90 11.12
CA PRO A 118 -14.51 -12.68 11.71
C PRO A 118 -13.80 -11.39 11.26
N ILE A 119 -12.58 -11.48 10.71
CA ILE A 119 -11.84 -10.30 10.22
C ILE A 119 -12.64 -9.48 9.19
N ALA A 120 -13.50 -10.14 8.41
CA ALA A 120 -14.33 -9.46 7.43
C ALA A 120 -15.35 -8.50 8.06
N ARG A 121 -15.74 -8.75 9.31
CA ARG A 121 -16.71 -7.93 10.08
C ARG A 121 -16.04 -6.74 10.76
N LEU A 122 -14.73 -6.82 11.02
CA LEU A 122 -14.00 -5.73 11.68
C LEU A 122 -13.94 -4.44 10.85
N ALA A 123 -14.17 -4.56 9.54
CA ALA A 123 -14.23 -3.42 8.62
C ALA A 123 -15.67 -2.86 8.47
N GLU A 124 -16.66 -3.50 9.06
CA GLU A 124 -18.04 -3.02 9.04
C GLU A 124 -18.17 -1.90 10.09
N ARG A 125 -18.74 -0.76 9.68
CA ARG A 125 -19.03 0.30 10.63
C ARG A 125 -20.04 -0.22 11.64
N PRO A 126 -19.83 0.01 12.96
CA PRO A 126 -20.86 -0.28 13.94
C PRO A 126 -22.13 0.48 13.53
N THR A 127 -23.23 -0.24 13.33
CA THR A 127 -24.55 0.38 13.22
C THR A 127 -24.97 0.75 14.63
N TRP A 128 -24.64 1.97 15.05
CA TRP A 128 -25.22 2.52 16.27
C TRP A 128 -26.72 2.67 16.02
N ARG A 129 -27.52 1.83 16.61
CA ARG A 129 -28.95 2.09 16.76
C ARG A 129 -29.04 3.11 17.87
N GLU A 130 -29.47 4.32 17.55
CA GLU A 130 -29.99 5.25 18.54
C GLU A 130 -31.26 4.60 19.09
N GLU A 131 -31.20 4.09 20.34
CA GLU A 131 -32.39 3.69 21.10
C GLU A 131 -32.99 4.92 21.75
#